data_74288a0eaacbf363954a3e671a001442
#
_entry.id   74288a0eaacbf363954a3e671a001442
#
_cell.length_a   1.000
_cell.length_b   1.000
_cell.length_c   1.000
_cell.angle_alpha   90.00
_cell.angle_beta   90.00
_cell.angle_gamma   90.00
#
_symmetry.space_group_name_H-M   'P 1'
#
loop_
_entity.id
_entity.type
_entity.pdbx_description
1 polymer ?
#
loop_
_entity_poly.entity_id
_entity_poly.type
_entity_poly.pdbx_seq_one_letter_code
_entity_poly.pdbx_strand_id
1 'polypeptide(L)' 'MSEKKKFLLRLDAGLYDTLEKWAADELRSINAQMEYVLKEAVRKAGRLRRGQENTK' A
#
# COMPACT_ATOMS: atom_id res chain seq x y z
N MET A 1 -2.71 -1.13 18.97
CA MET A 1 -2.50 -0.63 17.74
C MET A 1 -1.26 -1.14 17.07
N SER A 2 -1.30 -1.27 15.85
CA SER A 2 -0.18 -1.85 15.17
C SER A 2 0.84 -0.80 14.85
N GLU A 3 2.07 -1.21 14.83
CA GLU A 3 3.15 -0.36 14.45
C GLU A 3 3.42 -0.49 12.99
N LYS A 4 3.88 0.56 12.38
CA LYS A 4 4.29 0.50 10.99
C LYS A 4 5.74 0.15 10.93
N LYS A 5 6.07 -0.77 10.08
CA LYS A 5 7.46 -1.18 9.92
C LYS A 5 8.04 -0.52 8.71
N LYS A 6 9.31 -0.22 8.79
CA LYS A 6 10.01 0.36 7.67
C LYS A 6 10.69 -0.72 6.89
N PHE A 7 10.66 -0.61 5.59
CA PHE A 7 11.44 -1.51 4.77
C PHE A 7 11.63 -0.85 3.41
N LEU A 8 12.64 -1.29 2.73
CA LEU A 8 13.00 -0.73 1.45
C LEU A 8 12.41 -1.59 0.35
N LEU A 9 11.61 -1.00 -0.49
CA LEU A 9 11.01 -1.69 -1.61
C LEU A 9 11.56 -1.09 -2.89
N ARG A 10 12.09 -1.94 -3.74
CA ARG A 10 12.63 -1.49 -5.01
C ARG A 10 11.62 -1.78 -6.10
N LEU A 11 11.28 -0.77 -6.85
CA LEU A 11 10.28 -0.88 -7.88
C LEU A 11 10.84 -0.49 -9.22
N ASP A 12 10.23 -1.04 -10.26
CA ASP A 12 10.48 -0.60 -11.60
C ASP A 12 10.13 0.89 -11.70
N ALA A 13 10.95 1.66 -12.39
CA ALA A 13 10.75 3.09 -12.45
C ALA A 13 9.41 3.46 -13.07
N GLY A 14 9.00 2.75 -14.12
CA GLY A 14 7.72 3.04 -14.73
C GLY A 14 6.56 2.79 -13.81
N LEU A 15 6.65 1.72 -13.05
CA LEU A 15 5.61 1.40 -12.08
C LEU A 15 5.56 2.45 -10.99
N TYR A 16 6.72 2.88 -10.53
CA TYR A 16 6.77 3.90 -9.49
C TYR A 16 6.11 5.19 -9.98
N ASP A 17 6.42 5.60 -11.19
CA ASP A 17 5.83 6.82 -11.75
C ASP A 17 4.33 6.71 -11.85
N THR A 18 3.86 5.54 -12.27
CA THR A 18 2.42 5.33 -12.39
C THR A 18 1.73 5.43 -11.04
N LEU A 19 2.36 4.82 -10.03
CA LEU A 19 1.79 4.87 -8.68
C LEU A 19 1.81 6.29 -8.14
N GLU A 20 2.85 7.02 -8.44
CA GLU A 20 2.96 8.39 -7.98
C GLU A 20 1.85 9.25 -8.56
N LYS A 21 1.59 9.10 -9.83
CA LYS A 21 0.51 9.85 -10.46
C LYS A 21 -0.84 9.45 -9.91
N TRP A 22 -1.01 8.18 -9.69
CA TRP A 22 -2.26 7.68 -9.14
C TRP A 22 -2.48 8.25 -7.74
N ALA A 23 -1.42 8.26 -6.94
CA ALA A 23 -1.52 8.81 -5.60
C ALA A 23 -1.91 10.28 -5.64
N ALA A 24 -1.32 11.03 -6.55
CA ALA A 24 -1.65 12.44 -6.69
C ALA A 24 -3.12 12.63 -7.07
N ASP A 25 -3.61 11.77 -7.97
CA ASP A 25 -5.01 11.85 -8.39
C ASP A 25 -5.96 11.62 -7.23
N GLU A 26 -5.54 10.82 -6.27
CA GLU A 26 -6.37 10.51 -5.13
C GLU A 26 -5.98 11.31 -3.89
N LEU A 27 -5.14 12.30 -4.09
CA LEU A 27 -4.72 13.17 -3.00
C LEU A 27 -4.08 12.39 -1.85
N ARG A 28 -3.25 11.43 -2.20
CA ARG A 28 -2.54 10.62 -1.23
C ARG A 28 -1.05 10.73 -1.47
N SER A 29 -0.28 10.44 -0.43
CA SER A 29 1.15 10.33 -0.61
C SER A 29 1.44 9.01 -1.33
N ILE A 30 2.62 8.91 -1.93
CA ILE A 30 3.00 7.68 -2.60
C ILE A 30 3.05 6.52 -1.60
N ASN A 31 3.52 6.78 -0.39
CA ASN A 31 3.57 5.72 0.62
C ASN A 31 2.17 5.24 0.99
N ALA A 32 1.24 6.17 1.15
CA ALA A 32 -0.12 5.79 1.50
C ALA A 32 -0.77 5.03 0.36
N GLN A 33 -0.48 5.44 -0.87
CA GLN A 33 -1.06 4.75 -2.01
C GLN A 33 -0.52 3.33 -2.13
N MET A 34 0.76 3.16 -1.89
CA MET A 34 1.34 1.83 -1.94
C MET A 34 0.75 0.92 -0.88
N GLU A 35 0.59 1.46 0.32
CA GLU A 35 0.02 0.67 1.40
C GLU A 35 -1.40 0.25 1.06
N TYR A 36 -2.16 1.15 0.48
CA TYR A 36 -3.52 0.88 0.09
C TYR A 36 -3.57 -0.24 -0.96
N VAL A 37 -2.72 -0.12 -1.98
CA VAL A 37 -2.70 -1.09 -3.07
C VAL A 37 -2.30 -2.47 -2.55
N LEU A 38 -1.29 -2.51 -1.69
CA LEU A 38 -0.83 -3.78 -1.15
C LEU A 38 -1.89 -4.42 -0.27
N LYS A 39 -2.55 -3.61 0.53
CA LYS A 39 -3.60 -4.12 1.39
C LYS A 39 -4.74 -4.70 0.56
N GLU A 40 -5.11 -4.03 -0.52
CA GLU A 40 -6.16 -4.54 -1.37
C GLU A 40 -5.75 -5.85 -2.05
N ALA A 41 -4.49 -5.92 -2.47
CA ALA A 41 -4.01 -7.14 -3.11
C ALA A 41 -4.04 -8.31 -2.14
N VAL A 42 -3.63 -8.07 -0.90
CA VAL A 42 -3.62 -9.11 0.11
C VAL A 42 -5.04 -9.55 0.43
N ARG A 43 -5.94 -8.59 0.51
CA ARG A 43 -7.33 -8.90 0.79
C ARG A 43 -7.92 -9.75 -0.32
N LYS A 44 -7.67 -9.37 -1.57
CA LYS A 44 -8.21 -10.12 -2.70
C LYS A 44 -7.64 -11.52 -2.76
N ALA A 45 -6.41 -11.69 -2.28
CA ALA A 45 -5.80 -13.00 -2.25
C ALA A 45 -6.29 -13.83 -1.08
N GLY A 46 -7.09 -13.25 -0.21
CA GLY A 46 -7.61 -13.95 0.95
C GLY A 46 -6.58 -14.20 2.02
N ARG A 47 -5.56 -13.35 2.05
CA ARG A 47 -4.47 -13.57 3.01
C ARG A 47 -4.50 -12.61 4.17
N LEU A 48 -5.39 -11.64 4.14
CA LEU A 48 -5.44 -10.66 5.20
C LEU A 48 -6.16 -11.25 6.39
N ARG A 49 -5.53 -11.23 7.55
CA ARG A 49 -6.15 -11.77 8.74
C ARG A 49 -7.12 -10.76 9.31
N ARG A 50 -8.10 -11.26 10.05
CA ARG A 50 -9.07 -10.37 10.64
C ARG A 50 -8.44 -9.36 11.55
N GLY A 51 -7.49 -9.81 12.36
CA GLY A 51 -6.82 -8.90 13.26
C GLY A 51 -6.13 -7.78 12.53
N GLN A 52 -5.59 -8.07 11.38
CA GLN A 52 -4.91 -7.07 10.59
C GLN A 52 -5.86 -6.09 9.97
N GLU A 53 -7.03 -6.57 9.63
CA GLU A 53 -8.03 -5.68 9.06
C GLU A 53 -8.46 -4.63 10.03
N ASN A 54 -8.48 -4.97 11.27
CA ASN A 54 -8.98 -4.07 12.27
C ASN A 54 -7.98 -3.10 12.80
N THR A 55 -6.76 -3.26 12.41
CA THR A 55 -5.80 -2.31 12.89
C THR A 55 -5.88 -1.14 11.98
N LYS A 56 -6.10 -0.20 12.32
CA LYS A 56 -6.22 0.80 11.43
C LYS A 56 -6.07 1.94 11.93
#